data_aee0b3dc9fc4d04b3986e7508d836b9e
#
_entry.id   aee0b3dc9fc4d04b3986e7508d836b9e
#
_cell.length_a   1.000
_cell.length_b   1.000
_cell.length_c   1.000
_cell.angle_alpha   90.00
_cell.angle_beta   90.00
_cell.angle_gamma   90.00
#
_symmetry.space_group_name_H-M   'P 1'
#
loop_
_entity.id
_entity.type
_entity.pdbx_description
1 polymer ?
#
loop_
_entity_poly.entity_id
_entity_poly.type
_entity_poly.pdbx_seq_one_letter_code
_entity_poly.pdbx_strand_id
1 'polypeptide(L)'
;FFSAAQKQMDQLQDEDGLAVDGTRHNVVNNQVCVVTWKGSGTEVTGLSDIGKAKSIALADGSVPVGKYTRQAMVNAGMLDKVDDVSQITTSEIQEALGGVEINECANVGAVTAAVAEGSNEVGTVYYSDTYGFEDRLQILEVVPYELTGNVIYPVAQIINKEADELEQGAAEDFINFLTSDDAKTIFQKYYFDTDVE
;
A
#
# COMPACT_ATOMS: atom_id res chain seq x y z
N PHE A 1 12.48 1.07 15.14
CA PHE A 1 12.18 1.33 13.73
C PHE A 1 10.84 0.71 13.35
N PHE A 2 9.94 1.51 12.78
CA PHE A 2 8.65 1.07 12.26
C PHE A 2 8.64 1.30 10.75
N SER A 3 8.48 0.23 9.97
CA SER A 3 8.61 0.27 8.51
C SER A 3 7.27 0.07 7.82
N ALA A 4 7.02 0.82 6.75
CA ALA A 4 5.87 0.60 5.88
C ALA A 4 6.06 -0.55 4.88
N ALA A 5 7.16 -1.31 4.97
CA ALA A 5 7.42 -2.49 4.14
C ALA A 5 8.36 -3.47 4.85
N GLN A 6 8.16 -4.75 4.60
CA GLN A 6 8.99 -5.83 5.16
C GLN A 6 10.44 -5.76 4.69
N LYS A 7 10.67 -5.45 3.41
CA LYS A 7 12.01 -5.46 2.79
C LYS A 7 13.05 -4.65 3.57
N GLN A 8 12.71 -3.46 4.05
CA GLN A 8 13.64 -2.60 4.80
C GLN A 8 13.90 -3.16 6.19
N MET A 9 12.92 -3.83 6.78
CA MET A 9 13.10 -4.53 8.06
C MET A 9 13.96 -5.78 7.89
N ASP A 10 13.74 -6.55 6.84
CA ASP A 10 14.54 -7.73 6.50
C ASP A 10 16.01 -7.34 6.30
N GLN A 11 16.28 -6.25 5.58
CA GLN A 11 17.63 -5.72 5.43
C GLN A 11 18.27 -5.41 6.79
N LEU A 12 17.60 -4.67 7.65
CA LEU A 12 18.12 -4.30 8.98
C LEU A 12 18.34 -5.53 9.87
N GLN A 13 17.50 -6.54 9.78
CA GLN A 13 17.59 -7.75 10.60
C GLN A 13 18.60 -8.75 10.04
N ASP A 14 18.47 -9.12 8.77
CA ASP A 14 19.13 -10.28 8.18
C ASP A 14 20.48 -9.93 7.54
N GLU A 15 20.59 -8.73 6.93
CA GLU A 15 21.82 -8.30 6.26
C GLU A 15 22.71 -7.47 7.18
N ASP A 16 22.14 -6.50 7.88
CA ASP A 16 22.91 -5.55 8.70
C ASP A 16 23.09 -6.01 10.15
N GLY A 17 22.25 -6.93 10.64
CA GLY A 17 22.26 -7.43 12.01
C GLY A 17 21.99 -6.36 13.06
N LEU A 18 21.17 -5.36 12.70
CA LEU A 18 20.88 -4.19 13.55
C LEU A 18 19.57 -4.30 14.33
N ALA A 19 18.67 -5.24 13.99
CA ALA A 19 17.48 -5.48 14.79
C ALA A 19 17.81 -6.30 16.04
N VAL A 20 17.25 -5.90 17.17
CA VAL A 20 17.38 -6.65 18.42
C VAL A 20 16.55 -7.93 18.33
N ASP A 21 17.16 -9.08 18.60
CA ASP A 21 16.52 -10.39 18.52
C ASP A 21 15.21 -10.45 19.33
N GLY A 22 14.17 -11.01 18.72
CA GLY A 22 12.88 -11.23 19.38
C GLY A 22 12.00 -9.97 19.55
N THR A 23 12.42 -8.81 19.04
CA THR A 23 11.65 -7.56 19.15
C THR A 23 10.84 -7.23 17.90
N ARG A 24 10.98 -8.02 16.83
CA ARG A 24 10.23 -7.81 15.59
C ARG A 24 8.79 -8.29 15.72
N HIS A 25 7.85 -7.43 15.41
CA HIS A 25 6.41 -7.71 15.37
C HIS A 25 5.79 -7.14 14.10
N ASN A 26 4.83 -7.85 13.54
CA ASN A 26 3.93 -7.29 12.54
C ASN A 26 2.88 -6.45 13.28
N VAL A 27 2.65 -5.22 12.86
CA VAL A 27 1.75 -4.29 13.55
C VAL A 27 0.44 -4.14 12.82
N VAL A 28 0.50 -3.87 11.52
CA VAL A 28 -0.68 -3.69 10.67
C VAL A 28 -0.41 -4.23 9.26
N ASN A 29 -1.50 -4.51 8.56
CA ASN A 29 -1.54 -4.76 7.14
C ASN A 29 -2.30 -3.62 6.44
N ASN A 30 -2.04 -3.41 5.17
CA ASN A 30 -2.77 -2.45 4.36
C ASN A 30 -3.28 -3.15 3.09
N GLN A 31 -4.31 -2.61 2.46
CA GLN A 31 -4.85 -3.18 1.23
C GLN A 31 -4.87 -2.15 0.11
N VAL A 32 -4.58 -2.61 -1.10
CA VAL A 32 -4.83 -1.80 -2.30
C VAL A 32 -6.33 -1.75 -2.53
N CYS A 33 -6.84 -0.60 -2.92
CA CYS A 33 -8.22 -0.45 -3.36
C CYS A 33 -8.29 0.32 -4.68
N VAL A 34 -9.34 0.03 -5.46
CA VAL A 34 -9.73 0.79 -6.64
C VAL A 34 -10.71 1.85 -6.20
N VAL A 35 -10.40 3.09 -6.51
CA VAL A 35 -11.22 4.25 -6.14
C VAL A 35 -11.64 5.06 -7.35
N THR A 36 -12.76 5.76 -7.21
CA THR A 36 -13.25 6.78 -8.14
C THR A 36 -13.71 8.01 -7.37
N TRP A 37 -13.84 9.16 -8.02
CA TRP A 37 -14.44 10.31 -7.38
C TRP A 37 -15.98 10.18 -7.31
N LYS A 38 -16.59 10.69 -6.26
CA LYS A 38 -18.03 10.61 -6.05
C LYS A 38 -18.79 11.35 -7.16
N GLY A 39 -19.67 10.62 -7.83
CA GLY A 39 -20.45 11.16 -8.94
C GLY A 39 -19.78 11.02 -10.30
N SER A 40 -18.68 10.29 -10.42
CA SER A 40 -18.00 10.00 -11.70
C SER A 40 -18.90 9.35 -12.74
N GLY A 41 -19.86 8.53 -12.28
CA GLY A 41 -20.67 7.71 -13.16
C GLY A 41 -19.87 6.62 -13.89
N THR A 42 -18.73 6.21 -13.33
CA THR A 42 -17.89 5.17 -13.90
C THR A 42 -18.64 3.84 -14.03
N GLU A 43 -18.31 3.09 -15.09
CA GLU A 43 -18.77 1.70 -15.26
C GLU A 43 -17.79 0.69 -14.65
N VAL A 44 -16.65 1.15 -14.11
CA VAL A 44 -15.67 0.30 -13.43
C VAL A 44 -16.25 -0.16 -12.09
N THR A 45 -16.14 -1.45 -11.83
CA THR A 45 -16.58 -2.08 -10.59
C THR A 45 -15.43 -2.53 -9.70
N GLY A 46 -14.23 -2.66 -10.26
CA GLY A 46 -13.03 -3.10 -9.54
C GLY A 46 -11.83 -3.25 -10.44
N LEU A 47 -10.82 -3.97 -9.94
CA LEU A 47 -9.56 -4.15 -10.65
C LEU A 47 -9.74 -4.91 -11.97
N SER A 48 -10.58 -5.94 -11.98
CA SER A 48 -10.77 -6.82 -13.14
C SER A 48 -11.33 -6.11 -14.38
N ASP A 49 -11.99 -5.00 -14.19
CA ASP A 49 -12.60 -4.24 -15.28
C ASP A 49 -12.14 -2.76 -15.34
N ILE A 50 -11.01 -2.47 -14.67
CA ILE A 50 -10.44 -1.12 -14.57
C ILE A 50 -10.17 -0.48 -15.95
N GLY A 51 -9.91 -1.31 -16.97
CA GLY A 51 -9.73 -0.86 -18.36
C GLY A 51 -10.96 -0.24 -19.02
N LYS A 52 -12.16 -0.33 -18.40
CA LYS A 52 -13.36 0.38 -18.86
C LYS A 52 -13.34 1.87 -18.54
N ALA A 53 -12.46 2.31 -17.66
CA ALA A 53 -12.31 3.72 -17.33
C ALA A 53 -11.89 4.56 -18.55
N LYS A 54 -12.24 5.84 -18.53
CA LYS A 54 -11.73 6.81 -19.51
C LYS A 54 -10.27 7.17 -19.26
N SER A 55 -9.89 7.23 -17.98
CA SER A 55 -8.52 7.49 -17.55
C SER A 55 -8.25 6.90 -16.17
N ILE A 56 -7.02 6.45 -15.95
CA ILE A 56 -6.57 5.79 -14.72
C ILE A 56 -5.37 6.55 -14.14
N ALA A 57 -5.38 6.85 -12.85
CA ALA A 57 -4.20 7.29 -12.12
C ALA A 57 -3.53 6.08 -11.47
N LEU A 58 -2.27 5.82 -11.79
CA LEU A 58 -1.46 4.73 -11.21
C LEU A 58 -0.14 5.26 -10.69
N ALA A 59 0.31 4.77 -9.56
CA ALA A 59 1.66 5.06 -9.11
C ALA A 59 2.70 4.32 -9.96
N ASP A 60 3.88 4.92 -10.12
CA ASP A 60 5.04 4.27 -10.73
C ASP A 60 5.37 2.92 -10.08
N GLY A 61 5.93 1.98 -10.84
CA GLY A 61 6.25 0.63 -10.38
C GLY A 61 7.24 0.56 -9.22
N SER A 62 8.08 1.56 -9.05
CA SER A 62 9.02 1.67 -7.92
C SER A 62 8.34 2.11 -6.62
N VAL A 63 7.15 2.69 -6.72
CA VAL A 63 6.33 3.07 -5.57
C VAL A 63 5.60 1.84 -5.02
N PRO A 64 5.57 1.59 -3.71
CA PRO A 64 4.96 0.38 -3.14
C PRO A 64 3.56 0.08 -3.65
N VAL A 65 2.61 1.04 -3.62
CA VAL A 65 1.25 0.81 -4.12
C VAL A 65 1.23 0.49 -5.62
N GLY A 66 2.10 1.11 -6.41
CA GLY A 66 2.25 0.83 -7.84
C GLY A 66 2.75 -0.59 -8.11
N LYS A 67 3.70 -1.08 -7.28
CA LYS A 67 4.19 -2.46 -7.33
C LYS A 67 3.08 -3.45 -6.96
N TYR A 68 2.35 -3.21 -5.86
CA TYR A 68 1.25 -4.09 -5.43
C TYR A 68 0.09 -4.11 -6.43
N THR A 69 -0.20 -2.98 -7.06
CA THR A 69 -1.21 -2.91 -8.15
C THR A 69 -0.80 -3.79 -9.33
N ARG A 70 0.46 -3.71 -9.77
CA ARG A 70 1.00 -4.54 -10.85
C ARG A 70 0.97 -6.02 -10.47
N GLN A 71 1.34 -6.35 -9.24
CA GLN A 71 1.27 -7.72 -8.74
C GLN A 71 -0.17 -8.25 -8.79
N ALA A 72 -1.15 -7.43 -8.38
CA ALA A 72 -2.55 -7.81 -8.42
C ALA A 72 -3.03 -8.03 -9.87
N MET A 73 -2.63 -7.18 -10.82
CA MET A 73 -2.96 -7.34 -12.24
C MET A 73 -2.36 -8.62 -12.82
N VAL A 74 -1.10 -8.95 -12.48
CA VAL A 74 -0.46 -10.21 -12.90
C VAL A 74 -1.19 -11.41 -12.30
N ASN A 75 -1.50 -11.39 -11.01
CA ASN A 75 -2.18 -12.49 -10.34
C ASN A 75 -3.64 -12.67 -10.81
N ALA A 76 -4.28 -11.58 -11.23
CA ALA A 76 -5.60 -11.60 -11.88
C ALA A 76 -5.56 -12.04 -13.37
N GLY A 77 -4.38 -12.28 -13.93
CA GLY A 77 -4.21 -12.67 -15.33
C GLY A 77 -4.43 -11.54 -16.34
N MET A 78 -4.37 -10.30 -15.90
CA MET A 78 -4.50 -9.11 -16.74
C MET A 78 -3.17 -8.72 -17.41
N LEU A 79 -2.06 -9.09 -16.80
CA LEU A 79 -0.69 -8.88 -17.27
C LEU A 79 0.09 -10.19 -17.27
N ASP A 80 1.09 -10.29 -18.13
CA ASP A 80 1.98 -11.44 -18.18
C ASP A 80 2.82 -11.55 -16.90
N LYS A 81 3.20 -12.78 -16.55
CA LYS A 81 4.08 -13.04 -15.42
C LYS A 81 5.51 -12.62 -15.74
N VAL A 82 6.11 -11.88 -14.82
CA VAL A 82 7.49 -11.41 -14.88
C VAL A 82 8.21 -11.68 -13.56
N ASP A 83 9.53 -11.67 -13.56
CA ASP A 83 10.34 -11.90 -12.34
C ASP A 83 10.22 -10.73 -11.35
N ASP A 84 10.13 -9.50 -11.84
CA ASP A 84 9.96 -8.29 -11.04
C ASP A 84 8.83 -7.41 -11.60
N VAL A 85 7.68 -7.47 -10.95
CA VAL A 85 6.49 -6.70 -11.38
C VAL A 85 6.70 -5.18 -11.32
N SER A 86 7.69 -4.69 -10.56
CA SER A 86 8.00 -3.26 -10.51
C SER A 86 8.55 -2.72 -11.83
N GLN A 87 9.03 -3.60 -12.71
CA GLN A 87 9.57 -3.25 -14.03
C GLN A 87 8.49 -3.17 -15.13
N ILE A 88 7.27 -3.63 -14.83
CA ILE A 88 6.16 -3.48 -15.81
C ILE A 88 5.87 -1.98 -15.96
N THR A 89 6.03 -1.52 -17.19
CA THR A 89 5.84 -0.10 -17.52
C THR A 89 4.37 0.28 -17.62
N THR A 90 4.08 1.54 -17.43
CA THR A 90 2.73 2.09 -17.64
C THR A 90 2.23 1.87 -19.07
N SER A 91 3.14 1.89 -20.05
CA SER A 91 2.79 1.61 -21.46
C SER A 91 2.34 0.17 -21.70
N GLU A 92 2.98 -0.81 -21.04
CA GLU A 92 2.56 -2.22 -21.10
C GLU A 92 1.19 -2.42 -20.46
N ILE A 93 0.94 -1.76 -19.33
CA ILE A 93 -0.38 -1.79 -18.67
C ILE A 93 -1.42 -1.15 -19.59
N GLN A 94 -1.12 0.00 -20.19
CA GLN A 94 -2.02 0.68 -21.10
C GLN A 94 -2.40 -0.21 -22.30
N GLU A 95 -1.44 -0.90 -22.89
CA GLU A 95 -1.69 -1.83 -23.99
C GLU A 95 -2.57 -2.99 -23.55
N ALA A 96 -2.25 -3.62 -22.43
CA ALA A 96 -3.00 -4.75 -21.87
C ALA A 96 -4.45 -4.38 -21.52
N LEU A 97 -4.70 -3.12 -21.13
CA LEU A 97 -6.03 -2.59 -20.80
C LEU A 97 -6.77 -2.00 -22.02
N GLY A 98 -6.29 -2.24 -23.24
CA GLY A 98 -6.98 -1.81 -24.46
C GLY A 98 -6.73 -0.35 -24.84
N GLY A 99 -5.66 0.27 -24.37
CA GLY A 99 -5.23 1.63 -24.73
C GLY A 99 -5.86 2.73 -23.86
N VAL A 100 -6.38 2.40 -22.68
CA VAL A 100 -6.91 3.39 -21.74
C VAL A 100 -5.82 4.39 -21.33
N GLU A 101 -6.19 5.66 -21.22
CA GLU A 101 -5.24 6.69 -20.76
C GLU A 101 -4.80 6.43 -19.32
N ILE A 102 -3.49 6.38 -19.08
CA ILE A 102 -2.90 6.20 -17.75
C ILE A 102 -2.05 7.40 -17.41
N ASN A 103 -2.37 8.04 -16.29
CA ASN A 103 -1.55 9.07 -15.66
C ASN A 103 -0.66 8.42 -14.61
N GLU A 104 0.65 8.35 -14.89
CA GLU A 104 1.63 7.83 -13.95
C GLU A 104 1.96 8.87 -12.89
N CYS A 105 1.86 8.46 -11.63
CA CYS A 105 2.06 9.32 -10.46
C CYS A 105 3.30 8.92 -9.68
N ALA A 106 4.04 9.91 -9.19
CA ALA A 106 5.28 9.70 -8.43
C ALA A 106 5.08 9.14 -7.01
N ASN A 107 3.85 9.15 -6.49
CA ASN A 107 3.51 8.62 -5.16
C ASN A 107 2.00 8.43 -5.03
N VAL A 108 1.57 7.72 -3.97
CA VAL A 108 0.14 7.42 -3.72
C VAL A 108 -0.69 8.69 -3.46
N GLY A 109 -0.14 9.68 -2.79
CA GLY A 109 -0.85 10.95 -2.55
C GLY A 109 -1.21 11.69 -3.84
N ALA A 110 -0.34 11.60 -4.87
CA ALA A 110 -0.63 12.16 -6.19
C ALA A 110 -1.75 11.38 -6.90
N VAL A 111 -1.82 10.05 -6.76
CA VAL A 111 -2.94 9.24 -7.26
C VAL A 111 -4.25 9.65 -6.57
N THR A 112 -4.23 9.71 -5.23
CA THR A 112 -5.40 10.09 -4.42
C THR A 112 -5.92 11.47 -4.83
N ALA A 113 -5.03 12.44 -5.00
CA ALA A 113 -5.39 13.80 -5.43
C ALA A 113 -5.99 13.80 -6.85
N ALA A 114 -5.34 13.13 -7.80
CA ALA A 114 -5.78 13.08 -9.20
C ALA A 114 -7.20 12.51 -9.34
N VAL A 115 -7.54 11.47 -8.56
CA VAL A 115 -8.89 10.92 -8.54
C VAL A 115 -9.86 11.82 -7.78
N ALA A 116 -9.49 12.28 -6.57
CA ALA A 116 -10.37 13.11 -5.74
C ALA A 116 -10.75 14.45 -6.38
N GLU A 117 -9.90 14.97 -7.27
CA GLU A 117 -10.13 16.20 -8.04
C GLU A 117 -10.81 15.95 -9.39
N GLY A 118 -11.07 14.68 -9.74
CA GLY A 118 -11.68 14.29 -11.00
C GLY A 118 -10.78 14.45 -12.24
N SER A 119 -9.47 14.61 -12.04
CA SER A 119 -8.49 14.64 -13.13
C SER A 119 -8.35 13.28 -13.81
N ASN A 120 -8.55 12.20 -13.04
CA ASN A 120 -8.66 10.83 -13.55
C ASN A 120 -9.96 10.20 -13.04
N GLU A 121 -10.54 9.31 -13.83
CA GLU A 121 -11.81 8.67 -13.49
C GLU A 121 -11.67 7.68 -12.34
N VAL A 122 -10.63 6.85 -12.39
CA VAL A 122 -10.31 5.86 -11.36
C VAL A 122 -8.82 5.87 -11.02
N GLY A 123 -8.46 5.23 -9.93
CA GLY A 123 -7.06 5.00 -9.57
C GLY A 123 -6.93 3.91 -8.52
N THR A 124 -5.69 3.50 -8.24
CA THR A 124 -5.37 2.54 -7.20
C THR A 124 -4.57 3.20 -6.08
N VAL A 125 -5.08 3.09 -4.87
CA VAL A 125 -4.49 3.66 -3.65
C VAL A 125 -4.51 2.61 -2.55
N TYR A 126 -3.92 2.90 -1.39
CA TYR A 126 -4.17 2.07 -0.22
C TYR A 126 -5.50 2.44 0.43
N TYR A 127 -6.12 1.49 1.11
CA TYR A 127 -7.36 1.72 1.84
C TYR A 127 -7.18 2.82 2.89
N SER A 128 -6.05 2.83 3.60
CA SER A 128 -5.72 3.90 4.55
C SER A 128 -5.62 5.30 3.93
N ASP A 129 -5.26 5.41 2.64
CA ASP A 129 -5.17 6.71 1.95
C ASP A 129 -6.54 7.31 1.60
N THR A 130 -7.62 6.53 1.78
CA THR A 130 -8.99 7.04 1.60
C THR A 130 -9.53 7.75 2.84
N TYR A 131 -8.85 7.60 4.00
CA TYR A 131 -9.23 8.31 5.21
C TYR A 131 -9.13 9.83 5.02
N GLY A 132 -10.20 10.54 5.36
CA GLY A 132 -10.33 11.98 5.16
C GLY A 132 -10.74 12.39 3.74
N PHE A 133 -11.00 11.43 2.86
CA PHE A 133 -11.51 11.67 1.49
C PHE A 133 -12.92 11.08 1.27
N GLU A 134 -13.60 10.66 2.33
CA GLU A 134 -14.89 9.99 2.28
C GLU A 134 -15.98 10.83 1.58
N ASP A 135 -15.85 12.15 1.58
CA ASP A 135 -16.76 13.05 0.88
C ASP A 135 -16.47 13.18 -0.63
N ARG A 136 -15.26 12.84 -1.08
CA ARG A 136 -14.79 13.01 -2.46
C ARG A 136 -14.56 11.70 -3.19
N LEU A 137 -14.12 10.67 -2.50
CA LEU A 137 -13.82 9.37 -3.07
C LEU A 137 -14.91 8.34 -2.77
N GLN A 138 -15.08 7.43 -3.70
CA GLN A 138 -15.85 6.19 -3.56
C GLN A 138 -14.92 5.02 -3.83
N ILE A 139 -14.89 4.06 -2.91
CA ILE A 139 -14.18 2.79 -3.09
C ILE A 139 -15.05 1.89 -3.95
N LEU A 140 -14.51 1.40 -5.05
CA LEU A 140 -15.16 0.43 -5.94
C LEU A 140 -14.86 -1.00 -5.51
N GLU A 141 -13.62 -1.27 -5.12
CA GLU A 141 -13.17 -2.57 -4.65
C GLU A 141 -12.02 -2.40 -3.67
N VAL A 142 -12.01 -3.20 -2.60
CA VAL A 142 -10.81 -3.48 -1.80
C VAL A 142 -10.21 -4.75 -2.38
N VAL A 143 -9.01 -4.65 -2.97
CA VAL A 143 -8.39 -5.75 -3.70
C VAL A 143 -7.97 -6.85 -2.73
N PRO A 144 -8.39 -8.11 -2.95
CA PRO A 144 -8.07 -9.22 -2.06
C PRO A 144 -6.55 -9.45 -1.91
N TYR A 145 -6.12 -9.88 -0.72
CA TYR A 145 -4.71 -10.21 -0.44
C TYR A 145 -4.17 -11.35 -1.33
N GLU A 146 -5.03 -12.24 -1.81
CA GLU A 146 -4.65 -13.29 -2.76
C GLU A 146 -4.09 -12.73 -4.07
N LEU A 147 -4.48 -11.50 -4.42
CA LEU A 147 -3.98 -10.82 -5.62
C LEU A 147 -2.77 -9.93 -5.32
N THR A 148 -2.78 -9.18 -4.22
CA THR A 148 -1.69 -8.23 -3.90
C THR A 148 -0.55 -8.86 -3.12
N GLY A 149 -0.81 -9.90 -2.32
CA GLY A 149 -0.02 -10.24 -1.16
C GLY A 149 -0.26 -9.28 0.00
N ASN A 150 0.34 -9.57 1.14
CA ASN A 150 0.24 -8.75 2.34
C ASN A 150 1.13 -7.49 2.25
N VAL A 151 0.61 -6.37 2.73
CA VAL A 151 1.34 -5.09 2.86
C VAL A 151 1.63 -4.85 4.34
N ILE A 152 2.47 -5.70 4.91
CA ILE A 152 2.78 -5.70 6.34
C ILE A 152 3.70 -4.54 6.71
N TYR A 153 3.37 -3.89 7.82
CA TYR A 153 4.18 -2.87 8.47
C TYR A 153 4.78 -3.47 9.75
N PRO A 154 6.06 -3.89 9.72
CA PRO A 154 6.75 -4.44 10.88
C PRO A 154 7.37 -3.34 11.74
N VAL A 155 7.50 -3.62 13.04
CA VAL A 155 8.31 -2.84 13.99
C VAL A 155 9.39 -3.73 14.60
N ALA A 156 10.56 -3.16 14.89
CA ALA A 156 11.61 -3.79 15.70
C ALA A 156 12.42 -2.73 16.45
N GLN A 157 12.97 -3.11 17.60
CA GLN A 157 14.01 -2.32 18.25
C GLN A 157 15.31 -2.44 17.47
N ILE A 158 15.97 -1.31 17.24
CA ILE A 158 17.23 -1.26 16.48
C ILE A 158 18.38 -0.98 17.43
N ILE A 159 19.49 -1.68 17.22
CA ILE A 159 20.72 -1.49 17.97
C ILE A 159 21.26 -0.08 17.65
N ASN A 160 21.21 0.79 18.64
CA ASN A 160 21.85 2.10 18.62
C ASN A 160 22.89 2.17 19.74
N LYS A 161 24.17 2.23 19.34
CA LYS A 161 25.31 2.27 20.29
C LYS A 161 25.41 3.57 21.08
N GLU A 162 24.71 4.60 20.63
CA GLU A 162 24.67 5.93 21.29
C GLU A 162 23.46 6.07 22.24
N ALA A 163 22.49 5.14 22.16
CA ALA A 163 21.30 5.18 22.99
C ALA A 163 21.63 4.81 24.46
N ASP A 164 21.17 5.64 25.38
CA ASP A 164 21.22 5.33 26.81
C ASP A 164 20.08 4.36 27.24
N GLU A 165 20.07 3.98 28.52
CA GLU A 165 19.07 3.05 29.08
C GLU A 165 17.62 3.62 28.99
N LEU A 166 17.47 4.94 29.08
CA LEU A 166 16.13 5.58 29.00
C LEU A 166 15.61 5.52 27.56
N GLU A 167 16.46 5.79 26.58
CA GLU A 167 16.09 5.70 25.16
C GLU A 167 15.78 4.26 24.74
N GLN A 168 16.55 3.28 25.25
CA GLN A 168 16.29 1.87 25.02
C GLN A 168 14.95 1.43 25.62
N GLY A 169 14.66 1.84 26.87
CA GLY A 169 13.38 1.60 27.52
C GLY A 169 12.20 2.26 26.80
N ALA A 170 12.37 3.49 26.33
CA ALA A 170 11.33 4.17 25.57
C ALA A 170 11.04 3.48 24.22
N ALA A 171 12.05 2.89 23.57
CA ALA A 171 11.87 2.11 22.35
C ALA A 171 11.07 0.83 22.59
N GLU A 172 11.35 0.13 23.72
CA GLU A 172 10.59 -1.05 24.16
C GLU A 172 9.14 -0.69 24.48
N ASP A 173 8.91 0.36 25.27
CA ASP A 173 7.58 0.86 25.60
C ASP A 173 6.78 1.23 24.35
N PHE A 174 7.43 1.83 23.34
CA PHE A 174 6.77 2.17 22.09
C PHE A 174 6.37 0.94 21.29
N ILE A 175 7.21 -0.11 21.24
CA ILE A 175 6.86 -1.38 20.59
C ILE A 175 5.68 -2.04 21.31
N ASN A 176 5.72 -2.09 22.65
CA ASN A 176 4.63 -2.62 23.47
C ASN A 176 3.31 -1.85 23.21
N PHE A 177 3.39 -0.53 23.07
CA PHE A 177 2.22 0.27 22.70
C PHE A 177 1.71 -0.09 21.30
N LEU A 178 2.59 -0.15 20.28
CA LEU A 178 2.19 -0.43 18.90
C LEU A 178 1.51 -1.80 18.74
N THR A 179 1.83 -2.76 19.60
CA THR A 179 1.23 -4.11 19.60
C THR A 179 0.01 -4.25 20.51
N SER A 180 -0.37 -3.17 21.23
CA SER A 180 -1.50 -3.16 22.15
C SER A 180 -2.86 -3.03 21.45
N ASP A 181 -3.94 -3.39 22.18
CA ASP A 181 -5.32 -3.22 21.71
C ASP A 181 -5.70 -1.74 21.50
N ASP A 182 -5.09 -0.82 22.27
CA ASP A 182 -5.29 0.62 22.10
C ASP A 182 -4.73 1.08 20.76
N ALA A 183 -3.52 0.64 20.39
CA ALA A 183 -2.92 0.95 19.10
C ALA A 183 -3.71 0.31 17.95
N LYS A 184 -4.17 -0.94 18.09
CA LYS A 184 -5.06 -1.58 17.10
C LYS A 184 -6.31 -0.74 16.84
N THR A 185 -6.96 -0.26 17.90
CA THR A 185 -8.14 0.61 17.78
C THR A 185 -7.82 1.89 17.01
N ILE A 186 -6.64 2.48 17.25
CA ILE A 186 -6.20 3.68 16.54
C ILE A 186 -5.97 3.34 15.05
N PHE A 187 -5.23 2.27 14.74
CA PHE A 187 -4.95 1.88 13.36
C PHE A 187 -6.22 1.58 12.56
N GLN A 188 -7.18 0.84 13.16
CA GLN A 188 -8.48 0.55 12.54
C GLN A 188 -9.26 1.82 12.19
N LYS A 189 -9.18 2.86 13.04
CA LYS A 189 -9.79 4.17 12.75
C LYS A 189 -9.24 4.78 11.44
N TYR A 190 -8.00 4.50 11.10
CA TYR A 190 -7.33 4.97 9.89
C TYR A 190 -7.34 3.91 8.77
N TYR A 191 -8.24 2.94 8.85
CA TYR A 191 -8.50 1.92 7.82
C TYR A 191 -7.35 0.93 7.60
N PHE A 192 -6.46 0.76 8.59
CA PHE A 192 -5.51 -0.34 8.57
C PHE A 192 -6.16 -1.64 9.07
N ASP A 193 -5.74 -2.75 8.48
CA ASP A 193 -6.07 -4.07 8.99
C ASP A 193 -5.09 -4.43 10.11
N THR A 194 -5.62 -4.83 11.25
CA THR A 194 -4.84 -5.19 12.45
C THR A 194 -4.83 -6.69 12.73
N ASP A 195 -5.42 -7.49 11.83
CA ASP A 195 -5.34 -8.94 11.86
C ASP A 195 -4.08 -9.40 11.12
N VAL A 196 -2.98 -9.39 11.85
CA VAL A 196 -1.64 -9.73 11.35
C VAL A 196 -1.02 -10.83 12.22
N GLU A 197 -0.42 -11.84 11.57
CA GLU A 197 0.35 -12.91 12.21
C GLU A 197 1.85 -12.62 12.21
#